data_b3b144a8bcf474c75394c2f544cf9b08
#
_entry.id   b3b144a8bcf474c75394c2f544cf9b08
#
_cell.length_a   1.000
_cell.length_b   1.000
_cell.length_c   1.000
_cell.angle_alpha   90.00
_cell.angle_beta   90.00
_cell.angle_gamma   90.00
#
_symmetry.space_group_name_H-M   'P 1'
#
loop_
_entity.id
_entity.type
_entity.pdbx_description
1 polymer ?
#
loop_
_entity_poly.entity_id
_entity_poly.type
_entity_poly.pdbx_seq_one_letter_code
_entity_poly.pdbx_strand_id
1 'polypeptide(L)'
;MARVKRGVTSHAKHKKVLKQARGFYGRRKNTIRIAKQAVEKSLQYAYRDRKNRKRNFRALWVQRINAAVREHGLTYGRFIDGLNKANIEIDRKVLSDLAIHEPAAFAELVAKAKVALEYLKDTTPGAFERAVA
;
A
#
# COMPACT_ATOMS: atom_id res chain seq x y z
N MET A 1 48.97 -29.10 21.49
CA MET A 1 47.67 -28.39 21.51
C MET A 1 47.26 -28.00 20.08
N ALA A 2 46.04 -28.20 19.67
CA ALA A 2 45.54 -27.78 18.37
C ALA A 2 45.46 -26.26 18.27
N ARG A 3 46.08 -25.67 17.25
CA ARG A 3 46.03 -24.21 17.00
C ARG A 3 44.78 -23.87 16.22
N VAL A 4 43.98 -22.96 16.71
CA VAL A 4 42.82 -22.43 15.99
C VAL A 4 43.27 -21.57 14.82
N LYS A 5 42.91 -21.96 13.61
CA LYS A 5 43.19 -21.25 12.37
C LYS A 5 41.96 -20.42 11.97
N ARG A 6 42.14 -19.13 11.77
CA ARG A 6 41.03 -18.20 11.46
C ARG A 6 40.86 -17.86 9.98
N GLY A 7 41.76 -18.33 9.11
CA GLY A 7 41.72 -18.03 7.67
C GLY A 7 40.42 -18.50 7.01
N VAL A 8 39.93 -19.68 7.33
CA VAL A 8 38.71 -20.26 6.79
C VAL A 8 37.48 -19.47 7.26
N THR A 9 37.41 -19.16 8.55
CA THR A 9 36.24 -18.42 9.14
C THR A 9 36.15 -17.00 8.62
N SER A 10 37.28 -16.31 8.48
CA SER A 10 37.35 -14.95 7.94
C SER A 10 36.90 -14.93 6.47
N HIS A 11 37.41 -15.88 5.64
CA HIS A 11 37.01 -16.01 4.24
C HIS A 11 35.50 -16.30 4.09
N ALA A 12 34.94 -17.18 4.91
CA ALA A 12 33.54 -17.51 4.88
C ALA A 12 32.65 -16.28 5.21
N LYS A 13 33.04 -15.46 6.19
CA LYS A 13 32.36 -14.21 6.51
C LYS A 13 32.40 -13.21 5.35
N HIS A 14 33.58 -13.03 4.73
CA HIS A 14 33.73 -12.17 3.56
C HIS A 14 32.88 -12.66 2.38
N LYS A 15 32.90 -13.95 2.12
CA LYS A 15 32.11 -14.56 1.04
C LYS A 15 30.60 -14.37 1.24
N LYS A 16 30.12 -14.44 2.47
CA LYS A 16 28.71 -14.15 2.80
C LYS A 16 28.32 -12.73 2.40
N VAL A 17 29.13 -11.74 2.77
CA VAL A 17 28.88 -10.33 2.43
C VAL A 17 28.95 -10.11 0.92
N LEU A 18 29.97 -10.63 0.25
CA LEU A 18 30.14 -10.48 -1.20
C LEU A 18 29.03 -11.17 -1.99
N LYS A 19 28.48 -12.27 -1.49
CA LYS A 19 27.29 -12.91 -2.08
C LYS A 19 26.06 -11.99 -2.06
N GLN A 20 25.85 -11.26 -0.97
CA GLN A 20 24.78 -10.28 -0.85
C GLN A 20 25.02 -9.03 -1.72
N ALA A 21 26.28 -8.71 -2.01
CA ALA A 21 26.66 -7.58 -2.84
C ALA A 21 26.69 -7.91 -4.36
N ARG A 22 26.27 -9.07 -4.78
CA ARG A 22 26.22 -9.43 -6.22
C ARG A 22 25.37 -8.46 -7.02
N GLY A 23 25.91 -8.03 -8.15
CA GLY A 23 25.22 -7.08 -9.04
C GLY A 23 25.40 -5.61 -8.65
N PHE A 24 26.07 -5.29 -7.56
CA PHE A 24 26.34 -3.92 -7.19
C PHE A 24 27.36 -3.26 -8.14
N TYR A 25 27.23 -1.96 -8.33
CA TYR A 25 28.03 -1.22 -9.27
C TYR A 25 29.51 -1.10 -8.84
N GLY A 26 30.40 -1.24 -9.80
CA GLY A 26 31.83 -1.06 -9.60
C GLY A 26 32.44 -2.03 -8.58
N ARG A 27 33.33 -1.53 -7.74
CA ARG A 27 34.03 -2.34 -6.73
C ARG A 27 33.18 -2.71 -5.52
N ARG A 28 31.97 -2.22 -5.42
CA ARG A 28 31.01 -2.58 -4.34
C ARG A 28 30.59 -4.04 -4.38
N LYS A 29 30.77 -4.72 -5.50
CA LYS A 29 30.43 -6.15 -5.66
C LYS A 29 31.56 -7.11 -5.30
N ASN A 30 32.82 -6.67 -5.31
CA ASN A 30 33.99 -7.56 -5.21
C ASN A 30 35.04 -7.11 -4.17
N THR A 31 35.00 -5.93 -3.63
CA THR A 31 35.91 -5.44 -2.61
C THR A 31 35.19 -5.41 -1.25
N ILE A 32 35.66 -6.23 -0.29
CA ILE A 32 34.96 -6.47 0.98
C ILE A 32 34.67 -5.22 1.79
N ARG A 33 35.60 -4.30 1.91
CA ARG A 33 35.42 -3.07 2.69
C ARG A 33 34.26 -2.23 2.17
N ILE A 34 34.24 -2.00 0.87
CA ILE A 34 33.19 -1.21 0.20
C ILE A 34 31.90 -2.00 0.09
N ALA A 35 31.99 -3.31 -0.20
CA ALA A 35 30.84 -4.20 -0.25
C ALA A 35 30.08 -4.27 1.07
N LYS A 36 30.78 -4.31 2.20
CA LYS A 36 30.16 -4.32 3.53
C LYS A 36 29.32 -3.06 3.76
N GLN A 37 29.88 -1.90 3.46
CA GLN A 37 29.14 -0.63 3.58
C GLN A 37 27.91 -0.58 2.66
N ALA A 38 28.07 -1.02 1.43
CA ALA A 38 27.00 -1.07 0.45
C ALA A 38 25.87 -2.03 0.86
N VAL A 39 26.21 -3.20 1.40
CA VAL A 39 25.23 -4.18 1.91
C VAL A 39 24.50 -3.65 3.13
N GLU A 40 25.19 -3.02 4.09
CA GLU A 40 24.57 -2.41 5.26
C GLU A 40 23.57 -1.34 4.84
N LYS A 41 23.92 -0.50 3.88
CA LYS A 41 23.01 0.54 3.36
C LYS A 41 21.82 -0.06 2.61
N SER A 42 22.07 -1.10 1.82
CA SER A 42 21.02 -1.85 1.13
C SER A 42 19.99 -2.46 2.09
N LEU A 43 20.44 -3.02 3.20
CA LEU A 43 19.56 -3.56 4.24
C LEU A 43 18.73 -2.48 4.96
N GLN A 44 19.32 -1.32 5.21
CA GLN A 44 18.59 -0.16 5.76
C GLN A 44 17.51 0.30 4.77
N TYR A 45 17.82 0.39 3.48
CA TYR A 45 16.83 0.72 2.46
C TYR A 45 15.75 -0.34 2.34
N ALA A 46 16.08 -1.62 2.41
CA ALA A 46 15.11 -2.70 2.38
C ALA A 46 14.11 -2.61 3.54
N TYR A 47 14.55 -2.29 4.75
CA TYR A 47 13.68 -2.06 5.90
C TYR A 47 12.74 -0.87 5.66
N ARG A 48 13.29 0.28 5.29
CA ARG A 48 12.52 1.49 5.00
C ARG A 48 11.49 1.24 3.88
N ASP A 49 11.90 0.63 2.79
CA ASP A 49 11.09 0.49 1.58
C ASP A 49 10.01 -0.59 1.72
N ARG A 50 10.19 -1.58 2.60
CA ARG A 50 9.09 -2.47 2.99
C ARG A 50 7.93 -1.72 3.64
N LYS A 51 8.21 -0.68 4.44
CA LYS A 51 7.19 0.20 5.01
C LYS A 51 6.59 1.13 3.95
N ASN A 52 7.43 1.73 3.12
CA ASN A 52 7.00 2.63 2.06
C ASN A 52 6.16 1.90 1.00
N ARG A 53 6.44 0.64 0.72
CA ARG A 53 5.66 -0.18 -0.23
C ARG A 53 4.18 -0.21 0.13
N LYS A 54 3.86 -0.39 1.40
CA LYS A 54 2.46 -0.40 1.87
C LYS A 54 1.78 0.95 1.61
N ARG A 55 2.47 2.05 1.87
CA ARG A 55 1.98 3.41 1.61
C ARG A 55 1.79 3.67 0.12
N ASN A 56 2.73 3.24 -0.69
CA ASN A 56 2.70 3.43 -2.15
C ASN A 56 1.54 2.65 -2.78
N PHE A 57 1.33 1.39 -2.37
CA PHE A 57 0.19 0.61 -2.85
C PHE A 57 -1.15 1.18 -2.39
N ARG A 58 -1.26 1.65 -1.16
CA ARG A 58 -2.47 2.33 -0.70
C ARG A 58 -2.77 3.58 -1.54
N ALA A 59 -1.78 4.39 -1.85
CA ALA A 59 -1.94 5.55 -2.72
C ALA A 59 -2.39 5.15 -4.13
N LEU A 60 -1.82 4.08 -4.69
CA LEU A 60 -2.21 3.54 -5.98
C LEU A 60 -3.68 3.04 -6.00
N TRP A 61 -4.11 2.32 -4.96
CA TRP A 61 -5.51 1.88 -4.84
C TRP A 61 -6.47 3.05 -4.76
N VAL A 62 -6.15 4.06 -3.97
CA VAL A 62 -6.95 5.29 -3.86
C VAL A 62 -7.07 5.98 -5.22
N GLN A 63 -5.99 6.09 -5.97
CA GLN A 63 -5.98 6.68 -7.30
C GLN A 63 -6.89 5.91 -8.29
N ARG A 64 -6.80 4.59 -8.29
CA ARG A 64 -7.62 3.71 -9.16
C ARG A 64 -9.10 3.79 -8.80
N ILE A 65 -9.43 3.71 -7.52
CA ILE A 65 -10.82 3.85 -7.05
C ILE A 65 -11.36 5.22 -7.43
N ASN A 66 -10.61 6.30 -7.20
CA ASN A 66 -11.03 7.65 -7.54
C ASN A 66 -11.32 7.82 -9.03
N ALA A 67 -10.47 7.26 -9.90
CA ALA A 67 -10.70 7.30 -11.34
C ALA A 67 -12.02 6.61 -11.71
N ALA A 68 -12.26 5.40 -11.22
CA ALA A 68 -13.47 4.65 -11.50
C ALA A 68 -14.74 5.32 -10.93
N VAL A 69 -14.67 5.86 -9.72
CA VAL A 69 -15.82 6.55 -9.08
C VAL A 69 -16.19 7.83 -9.80
N ARG A 70 -15.22 8.53 -10.39
CA ARG A 70 -15.48 9.75 -11.17
C ARG A 70 -16.30 9.49 -12.43
N GLU A 71 -16.17 8.34 -13.04
CA GLU A 71 -17.03 7.91 -14.16
C GLU A 71 -18.49 7.84 -13.76
N HIS A 72 -18.78 7.55 -12.49
CA HIS A 72 -20.13 7.53 -11.91
C HIS A 72 -20.57 8.84 -11.28
N GLY A 73 -19.78 9.93 -11.43
CA GLY A 73 -20.11 11.26 -10.95
C GLY A 73 -19.90 11.51 -9.45
N LEU A 74 -19.15 10.65 -8.75
CA LEU A 74 -18.74 10.82 -7.37
C LEU A 74 -17.25 11.13 -7.22
N THR A 75 -16.86 11.67 -6.08
CA THR A 75 -15.47 11.78 -5.67
C THR A 75 -15.12 10.64 -4.71
N TYR A 76 -13.81 10.31 -4.62
CA TYR A 76 -13.33 9.26 -3.72
C TYR A 76 -13.79 9.42 -2.27
N GLY A 77 -13.67 10.64 -1.71
CA GLY A 77 -14.09 10.92 -0.33
C GLY A 77 -15.58 10.67 -0.10
N ARG A 78 -16.42 11.10 -1.04
CA ARG A 78 -17.86 10.85 -0.98
C ARG A 78 -18.20 9.39 -1.11
N PHE A 79 -17.51 8.65 -1.97
CA PHE A 79 -17.71 7.21 -2.13
C PHE A 79 -17.39 6.45 -0.84
N ILE A 80 -16.25 6.73 -0.22
CA ILE A 80 -15.85 6.09 1.05
C ILE A 80 -16.82 6.46 2.19
N ASP A 81 -17.27 7.71 2.26
CA ASP A 81 -18.29 8.13 3.23
C ASP A 81 -19.60 7.37 3.00
N GLY A 82 -20.04 7.22 1.74
CA GLY A 82 -21.23 6.45 1.38
C GLY A 82 -21.13 4.97 1.76
N LEU A 83 -19.98 4.34 1.53
CA LEU A 83 -19.75 2.94 1.95
C LEU A 83 -19.79 2.78 3.46
N ASN A 84 -19.17 3.70 4.20
CA ASN A 84 -19.21 3.69 5.67
C ASN A 84 -20.65 3.85 6.19
N LYS A 85 -21.44 4.73 5.60
CA LYS A 85 -22.85 4.94 5.94
C LYS A 85 -23.73 3.75 5.58
N ALA A 86 -23.40 3.05 4.52
CA ALA A 86 -24.06 1.80 4.13
C ALA A 86 -23.61 0.58 4.96
N ASN A 87 -22.68 0.76 5.92
CA ASN A 87 -22.04 -0.32 6.69
C ASN A 87 -21.40 -1.40 5.82
N ILE A 88 -20.81 -1.00 4.70
CA ILE A 88 -20.10 -1.89 3.78
C ILE A 88 -18.60 -1.82 4.08
N GLU A 89 -18.06 -2.87 4.67
CA GLU A 89 -16.64 -3.00 5.01
C GLU A 89 -15.89 -3.77 3.92
N ILE A 90 -15.29 -3.05 2.98
CA ILE A 90 -14.42 -3.61 1.94
C ILE A 90 -13.11 -2.83 1.93
N ASP A 91 -11.97 -3.56 1.88
CA ASP A 91 -10.68 -2.90 1.84
C ASP A 91 -10.40 -2.25 0.47
N ARG A 92 -9.47 -1.29 0.47
CA ARG A 92 -9.14 -0.52 -0.74
C ARG A 92 -8.48 -1.37 -1.82
N LYS A 93 -7.77 -2.43 -1.44
CA LYS A 93 -7.14 -3.36 -2.38
C LYS A 93 -8.21 -4.06 -3.20
N VAL A 94 -9.22 -4.62 -2.53
CA VAL A 94 -10.34 -5.32 -3.19
C VAL A 94 -11.17 -4.34 -4.01
N LEU A 95 -11.48 -3.15 -3.49
CA LEU A 95 -12.21 -2.12 -4.25
C LEU A 95 -11.47 -1.71 -5.53
N SER A 96 -10.15 -1.57 -5.46
CA SER A 96 -9.31 -1.27 -6.63
C SER A 96 -9.31 -2.40 -7.65
N ASP A 97 -9.33 -3.64 -7.20
CA ASP A 97 -9.38 -4.83 -8.06
C ASP A 97 -10.73 -4.96 -8.76
N LEU A 98 -11.82 -4.81 -8.02
CA LEU A 98 -13.18 -4.78 -8.58
C LEU A 98 -13.37 -3.66 -9.62
N ALA A 99 -12.81 -2.49 -9.36
CA ALA A 99 -12.90 -1.35 -10.29
C ALA A 99 -12.25 -1.64 -11.66
N ILE A 100 -11.24 -2.51 -11.70
CA ILE A 100 -10.54 -2.86 -12.94
C ILE A 100 -11.14 -4.08 -13.62
N HIS A 101 -11.38 -5.16 -12.86
CA HIS A 101 -11.74 -6.46 -13.41
C HIS A 101 -13.25 -6.69 -13.47
N GLU A 102 -14.01 -6.10 -12.55
CA GLU A 102 -15.46 -6.28 -12.43
C GLU A 102 -16.21 -4.95 -12.33
N PRO A 103 -16.24 -4.14 -13.43
CA PRO A 103 -16.87 -2.82 -13.40
C PRO A 103 -18.36 -2.85 -13.03
N ALA A 104 -19.08 -3.92 -13.37
CA ALA A 104 -20.49 -4.08 -13.03
C ALA A 104 -20.71 -4.20 -11.51
N ALA A 105 -19.94 -5.05 -10.84
CA ALA A 105 -19.99 -5.20 -9.38
C ALA A 105 -19.56 -3.90 -8.67
N PHE A 106 -18.57 -3.20 -9.21
CA PHE A 106 -18.16 -1.89 -8.69
C PHE A 106 -19.26 -0.83 -8.83
N ALA A 107 -19.98 -0.81 -9.95
CA ALA A 107 -21.11 0.09 -10.19
C ALA A 107 -22.25 -0.12 -9.17
N GLU A 108 -22.53 -1.38 -8.78
CA GLU A 108 -23.49 -1.68 -7.73
C GLU A 108 -23.08 -1.10 -6.38
N LEU A 109 -21.79 -1.20 -6.03
CA LEU A 109 -21.26 -0.59 -4.79
C LEU A 109 -21.39 0.94 -4.82
N VAL A 110 -21.13 1.56 -5.97
CA VAL A 110 -21.31 3.00 -6.15
C VAL A 110 -22.79 3.40 -5.99
N ALA A 111 -23.73 2.61 -6.55
CA ALA A 111 -25.14 2.85 -6.40
C ALA A 111 -25.59 2.79 -4.93
N LYS A 112 -25.16 1.76 -4.19
CA LYS A 112 -25.43 1.63 -2.75
C LYS A 112 -24.87 2.80 -1.94
N ALA A 113 -23.65 3.25 -2.27
CA ALA A 113 -23.05 4.41 -1.62
C ALA A 113 -23.82 5.71 -1.91
N LYS A 114 -24.35 5.91 -3.12
CA LYS A 114 -25.18 7.06 -3.48
C LYS A 114 -26.47 7.07 -2.67
N VAL A 115 -27.18 5.96 -2.60
CA VAL A 115 -28.41 5.83 -1.81
C VAL A 115 -28.17 6.17 -0.34
N ALA A 116 -27.10 5.65 0.25
CA ALA A 116 -26.75 5.94 1.64
C ALA A 116 -26.41 7.42 1.87
N LEU A 117 -25.80 8.09 0.89
CA LEU A 117 -25.50 9.53 0.97
C LEU A 117 -26.75 10.40 0.83
N GLU A 118 -27.73 9.99 0.05
CA GLU A 118 -29.01 10.71 -0.13
C GLU A 118 -29.89 10.55 1.10
N TYR A 119 -30.06 9.35 1.62
CA TYR A 119 -30.87 9.06 2.80
C TYR A 119 -30.52 9.93 4.01
N LEU A 120 -29.23 10.26 4.20
CA LEU A 120 -28.79 11.09 5.31
C LEU A 120 -28.83 12.61 5.03
N LYS A 121 -29.02 13.04 3.79
CA LYS A 121 -29.33 14.45 3.51
C LYS A 121 -30.75 14.79 3.98
N ASP A 122 -31.66 13.84 3.84
CA ASP A 122 -33.06 14.02 4.25
C ASP A 122 -33.28 13.85 5.77
N THR A 123 -32.29 13.27 6.47
CA THR A 123 -32.28 13.03 7.92
C THR A 123 -31.45 14.07 8.70
N THR A 124 -31.12 15.23 8.12
CA THR A 124 -30.44 16.32 8.84
C THR A 124 -31.39 16.89 9.92
N PRO A 125 -30.90 17.22 11.15
CA PRO A 125 -31.75 17.58 12.32
C PRO A 125 -32.62 18.80 12.17
N GLY A 126 -32.66 19.43 11.02
CA GLY A 126 -33.65 20.49 10.70
C GLY A 126 -34.92 20.00 10.01
N ALA A 127 -35.02 18.73 9.64
CA ALA A 127 -36.23 18.16 9.05
C ALA A 127 -37.28 17.78 10.11
N PHE A 128 -36.84 17.50 11.33
CA PHE A 128 -37.74 17.16 12.43
C PHE A 128 -38.54 18.38 12.94
N GLU A 129 -37.96 19.56 12.94
CA GLU A 129 -38.64 20.81 13.33
C GLU A 129 -39.65 21.28 12.28
N ARG A 130 -39.47 20.95 10.99
CA ARG A 130 -40.41 21.31 9.92
C ARG A 130 -41.60 20.36 9.78
N ALA A 131 -41.55 19.19 10.38
CA ALA A 131 -42.63 18.21 10.37
C ALA A 131 -43.56 18.33 11.57
N VAL A 132 -43.23 19.16 12.56
CA VAL A 132 -44.00 19.38 13.82
C VAL A 132 -44.54 20.81 13.90
N ALA A 133 -44.21 21.67 12.93
CA ALA A 133 -44.81 23.00 12.78
C ALA A 133 -45.82 23.00 11.65
#